data_30815445e733b1ca863f051d55c17f20
#
_entry.id   30815445e733b1ca863f051d55c17f20
#
_cell.length_a   1.000
_cell.length_b   1.000
_cell.length_c   1.000
_cell.angle_alpha   90.00
_cell.angle_beta   90.00
_cell.angle_gamma   90.00
#
_symmetry.space_group_name_H-M   'P 1'
#
loop_
_entity.id
_entity.type
_entity.pdbx_description
1 polymer ?
#
loop_
_entity_poly.entity_id
_entity_poly.type
_entity_poly.pdbx_seq_one_letter_code
_entity_poly.pdbx_strand_id
1 'polypeptide(L)'
;MKLFLLSCLLVSCCCQAGAVNREYYIGIRETAWNYAPGSANAISGQLFAEEEQAEVFLKRGPHRIGSIYKKAVYTQYTNHLYDEIVEKPSWLGFLGPIIKGEVGDSITIHLKNFASRNYTLHPHGVRYTKENEGALYPDNTKDVQKRDDAVEPGGLCTYTWDVTEDQGPAEGDADCITRAYHSHTDAPRDVASGLVGPLIICRKGTMNGNSDPHFDAEFILMFSVMDENLSWYLDDNIRTYCSEPSKVNKDDEDFQESNKMHSINGYMYGYLPNLTMCVEDKVKWHLFGMGNEADIHSAYFHGQTLIERHHRVDTISLFPATFVDAVMIPRSSGEWLLSCQVNDHIEGGMQALFEVKDCKKSTPDHNECTKIRQYFIAAEEIIWNYGPSAMNHFTGQELIVDSESQTFFEQSETRIGGSYKKAVYREYTDGSFTEHKKRLAEEAHLGLLGPVIKAEVGECLRVTFRNNASRVFSMQPH
;
A
#
# COMPACT_ATOMS: atom_id res chain seq x y z
N MET A 1 30.88 8.20 70.19
CA MET A 1 30.34 7.31 69.16
C MET A 1 29.86 8.19 68.03
N LYS A 2 30.71 8.40 66.97
CA LYS A 2 30.40 9.29 65.82
C LYS A 2 29.94 8.40 64.71
N LEU A 3 28.65 8.58 64.28
CA LEU A 3 28.09 7.97 63.10
C LEU A 3 28.59 8.72 61.83
N PHE A 4 29.27 8.02 60.96
CA PHE A 4 29.60 8.51 59.60
C PHE A 4 28.42 8.11 58.70
N LEU A 5 27.71 9.08 58.19
CA LEU A 5 26.78 8.91 57.07
C LEU A 5 27.57 8.96 55.75
N LEU A 6 27.66 7.81 55.09
CA LEU A 6 28.22 7.70 53.72
C LEU A 6 27.09 8.04 52.72
N SER A 7 27.15 9.23 52.16
CA SER A 7 26.24 9.66 51.06
C SER A 7 26.76 9.09 49.73
N CYS A 8 26.13 8.02 49.22
CA CYS A 8 26.35 7.57 47.83
C CYS A 8 25.66 8.51 46.85
N LEU A 9 26.43 9.37 46.23
CA LEU A 9 26.00 10.08 45.00
C LEU A 9 25.93 9.07 43.87
N LEU A 10 24.72 8.63 43.52
CA LEU A 10 24.43 7.99 42.23
C LEU A 10 24.53 9.06 41.15
N VAL A 11 25.67 9.14 40.48
CA VAL A 11 25.81 9.87 39.21
C VAL A 11 25.07 9.06 38.15
N SER A 12 23.82 9.44 37.88
CA SER A 12 23.11 8.98 36.71
C SER A 12 23.82 9.56 35.47
N CYS A 13 24.65 8.77 34.83
CA CYS A 13 25.15 9.09 33.50
C CYS A 13 23.94 9.01 32.54
N CYS A 14 23.20 10.10 32.40
CA CYS A 14 22.38 10.31 31.21
C CYS A 14 23.35 10.41 30.02
N CYS A 15 23.53 9.33 29.27
CA CYS A 15 24.03 9.40 27.91
C CYS A 15 22.96 10.19 27.13
N GLN A 16 23.08 11.51 27.05
CA GLN A 16 22.41 12.28 26.03
C GLN A 16 23.04 11.81 24.70
N ALA A 17 22.30 11.06 23.90
CA ALA A 17 22.65 10.85 22.51
C ALA A 17 22.81 12.24 21.87
N GLY A 18 24.04 12.59 21.49
CA GLY A 18 24.32 13.83 20.79
C GLY A 18 23.68 13.79 19.39
N ALA A 19 23.43 14.96 18.81
CA ALA A 19 23.03 15.06 17.42
C ALA A 19 24.00 14.27 16.52
N VAL A 20 23.46 13.44 15.62
CA VAL A 20 24.23 12.61 14.70
C VAL A 20 24.04 13.17 13.28
N ASN A 21 25.12 13.27 12.52
CA ASN A 21 25.01 13.47 11.07
C ASN A 21 24.92 12.09 10.40
N ARG A 22 23.79 11.82 9.71
CA ARG A 22 23.55 10.58 8.98
C ARG A 22 23.86 10.81 7.51
N GLU A 23 24.90 10.17 7.03
CA GLU A 23 25.37 10.34 5.64
C GLU A 23 24.88 9.21 4.75
N TYR A 24 24.36 9.59 3.58
CA TYR A 24 23.91 8.67 2.53
C TYR A 24 24.55 9.05 1.19
N TYR A 25 25.09 8.08 0.50
CA TYR A 25 25.60 8.21 -0.87
C TYR A 25 24.59 7.55 -1.79
N ILE A 26 23.84 8.35 -2.57
CA ILE A 26 22.73 7.87 -3.40
C ILE A 26 23.05 8.16 -4.87
N GLY A 27 22.96 7.14 -5.71
CA GLY A 27 23.07 7.26 -7.15
C GLY A 27 21.71 7.06 -7.82
N ILE A 28 21.37 7.88 -8.82
CA ILE A 28 20.24 7.63 -9.71
C ILE A 28 20.72 6.78 -10.87
N ARG A 29 20.13 5.58 -11.06
CA ARG A 29 20.48 4.66 -12.15
C ARG A 29 19.28 4.27 -12.97
N GLU A 30 19.50 4.12 -14.27
CA GLU A 30 18.50 3.54 -15.17
C GLU A 30 18.63 2.00 -15.16
N THR A 31 17.49 1.31 -15.04
CA THR A 31 17.39 -0.14 -15.01
C THR A 31 16.12 -0.63 -15.66
N ALA A 32 16.08 -1.89 -16.07
CA ALA A 32 14.82 -2.54 -16.44
C ALA A 32 14.15 -3.12 -15.19
N TRP A 33 12.88 -2.82 -15.00
CA TRP A 33 12.06 -3.35 -13.92
C TRP A 33 10.96 -4.24 -14.47
N ASN A 34 10.77 -5.43 -13.88
CA ASN A 34 9.69 -6.34 -14.22
C ASN A 34 8.68 -6.40 -13.06
N TYR A 35 7.46 -5.95 -13.29
CA TYR A 35 6.38 -5.92 -12.30
C TYR A 35 5.87 -7.31 -11.91
N ALA A 36 5.95 -8.29 -12.84
CA ALA A 36 5.55 -9.66 -12.61
C ALA A 36 6.57 -10.62 -13.25
N PRO A 37 7.65 -11.00 -12.51
CA PRO A 37 8.79 -11.70 -13.10
C PRO A 37 8.55 -13.17 -13.49
N GLY A 38 7.38 -13.73 -13.18
CA GLY A 38 7.01 -15.08 -13.55
C GLY A 38 6.07 -15.18 -14.74
N SER A 39 5.56 -16.38 -15.02
CA SER A 39 4.60 -16.69 -16.08
C SER A 39 3.19 -16.99 -15.60
N ALA A 40 2.98 -17.04 -14.27
CA ALA A 40 1.70 -17.34 -13.64
C ALA A 40 1.45 -16.38 -12.49
N ASN A 41 0.19 -16.11 -12.19
CA ASN A 41 -0.24 -15.38 -11.03
C ASN A 41 0.16 -16.16 -9.76
N ALA A 42 0.96 -15.57 -8.89
CA ALA A 42 1.45 -16.25 -7.68
C ALA A 42 0.35 -16.46 -6.63
N ILE A 43 -0.80 -15.78 -6.76
CA ILE A 43 -1.95 -15.94 -5.87
C ILE A 43 -2.83 -17.12 -6.31
N SER A 44 -3.23 -17.15 -7.59
CA SER A 44 -4.14 -18.15 -8.15
C SER A 44 -3.43 -19.40 -8.67
N GLY A 45 -2.15 -19.29 -9.02
CA GLY A 45 -1.39 -20.32 -9.74
C GLY A 45 -1.74 -20.42 -11.22
N GLN A 46 -2.67 -19.60 -11.73
CA GLN A 46 -3.10 -19.61 -13.12
C GLN A 46 -2.06 -18.93 -14.02
N LEU A 47 -1.87 -19.46 -15.23
CA LEU A 47 -0.98 -18.84 -16.20
C LEU A 47 -1.53 -17.48 -16.65
N PHE A 48 -0.70 -16.46 -16.76
CA PHE A 48 -1.11 -15.13 -17.22
C PHE A 48 -1.74 -15.14 -18.62
N ALA A 49 -1.34 -16.07 -19.47
CA ALA A 49 -1.93 -16.23 -20.80
C ALA A 49 -3.38 -16.78 -20.79
N GLU A 50 -3.85 -17.25 -19.65
CA GLU A 50 -5.19 -17.80 -19.42
C GLU A 50 -6.06 -16.87 -18.54
N GLU A 51 -5.49 -15.79 -18.03
CA GLU A 51 -6.11 -14.80 -17.14
C GLU A 51 -6.34 -13.49 -17.92
N GLU A 52 -7.58 -13.28 -18.41
CA GLU A 52 -7.94 -12.17 -19.30
C GLU A 52 -7.54 -10.80 -18.75
N GLN A 53 -7.74 -10.55 -17.44
CA GLN A 53 -7.39 -9.30 -16.79
C GLN A 53 -5.88 -9.09 -16.69
N ALA A 54 -5.12 -10.13 -16.34
CA ALA A 54 -3.67 -10.05 -16.27
C ALA A 54 -3.04 -9.83 -17.67
N GLU A 55 -3.66 -10.37 -18.71
CA GLU A 55 -3.22 -10.22 -20.11
C GLU A 55 -3.21 -8.74 -20.54
N VAL A 56 -4.15 -7.94 -20.04
CA VAL A 56 -4.23 -6.48 -20.33
C VAL A 56 -2.90 -5.80 -19.99
N PHE A 57 -2.34 -6.07 -18.82
CA PHE A 57 -1.15 -5.38 -18.30
C PHE A 57 0.17 -6.08 -18.64
N LEU A 58 0.16 -7.41 -18.72
CA LEU A 58 1.41 -8.19 -18.77
C LEU A 58 1.77 -8.73 -20.15
N LYS A 59 0.80 -8.81 -21.09
CA LYS A 59 1.03 -9.33 -22.42
C LYS A 59 1.79 -8.36 -23.29
N ARG A 60 2.91 -8.82 -23.82
CA ARG A 60 3.69 -8.12 -24.82
C ARG A 60 3.11 -8.34 -26.21
N GLY A 61 3.14 -7.33 -27.06
CA GLY A 61 2.59 -7.44 -28.40
C GLY A 61 3.06 -6.37 -29.39
N PRO A 62 2.44 -6.29 -30.56
CA PRO A 62 2.78 -5.27 -31.57
C PRO A 62 2.67 -3.84 -31.02
N HIS A 63 1.63 -3.59 -30.22
CA HIS A 63 1.30 -2.28 -29.67
C HIS A 63 1.19 -2.32 -28.11
N ARG A 64 1.79 -3.31 -27.46
CA ARG A 64 1.76 -3.50 -26.00
C ARG A 64 3.16 -3.72 -25.46
N ILE A 65 3.51 -3.00 -24.40
CA ILE A 65 4.83 -3.06 -23.77
C ILE A 65 4.96 -4.33 -22.91
N GLY A 66 3.92 -4.66 -22.15
CA GLY A 66 3.89 -5.79 -21.20
C GLY A 66 4.44 -5.41 -19.82
N SER A 67 5.00 -6.38 -19.09
CA SER A 67 5.37 -6.23 -17.67
C SER A 67 6.72 -5.56 -17.40
N ILE A 68 7.53 -5.28 -18.42
CA ILE A 68 8.91 -4.79 -18.24
C ILE A 68 9.05 -3.36 -18.74
N TYR A 69 9.57 -2.49 -17.86
CA TYR A 69 9.75 -1.06 -18.15
C TYR A 69 11.15 -0.61 -17.76
N LYS A 70 11.74 0.27 -18.57
CA LYS A 70 12.92 1.04 -18.18
C LYS A 70 12.49 2.06 -17.10
N LYS A 71 13.23 2.10 -16.00
CA LYS A 71 13.01 3.03 -14.89
C LYS A 71 14.31 3.70 -14.46
N ALA A 72 14.19 4.83 -13.79
CA ALA A 72 15.26 5.42 -12.97
C ALA A 72 14.98 5.07 -11.50
N VAL A 73 15.99 4.62 -10.77
CA VAL A 73 15.85 4.23 -9.35
C VAL A 73 16.98 4.82 -8.52
N TYR A 74 16.69 5.16 -7.27
CA TYR A 74 17.68 5.51 -6.29
C TYR A 74 18.41 4.27 -5.77
N THR A 75 19.73 4.30 -5.76
CA THR A 75 20.60 3.21 -5.29
C THR A 75 21.56 3.74 -4.26
N GLN A 76 21.62 3.13 -3.07
CA GLN A 76 22.56 3.52 -2.03
C GLN A 76 23.94 2.88 -2.25
N TYR A 77 24.97 3.62 -1.95
CA TYR A 77 26.38 3.21 -2.00
C TYR A 77 27.04 3.33 -0.63
N THR A 78 28.11 2.57 -0.43
CA THR A 78 28.86 2.58 0.84
C THR A 78 29.66 3.88 1.04
N ASN A 79 30.04 4.57 -0.06
CA ASN A 79 30.91 5.74 -0.01
C ASN A 79 30.81 6.64 -1.24
N HIS A 80 31.56 7.73 -1.23
CA HIS A 80 31.61 8.77 -2.27
C HIS A 80 32.20 8.31 -3.63
N LEU A 81 32.78 7.13 -3.73
CA LEU A 81 33.29 6.58 -5.00
C LEU A 81 32.13 5.99 -5.84
N TYR A 82 31.00 5.64 -5.22
CA TYR A 82 29.84 5.04 -5.87
C TYR A 82 30.15 3.73 -6.61
N ASP A 83 31.06 2.94 -6.06
CA ASP A 83 31.58 1.69 -6.64
C ASP A 83 31.00 0.43 -5.98
N GLU A 84 30.55 0.52 -4.72
CA GLU A 84 29.98 -0.58 -3.97
C GLU A 84 28.55 -0.25 -3.50
N ILE A 85 27.58 -1.07 -3.95
CA ILE A 85 26.15 -0.88 -3.64
C ILE A 85 25.84 -1.47 -2.25
N VAL A 86 25.06 -0.73 -1.47
CA VAL A 86 24.45 -1.25 -0.25
C VAL A 86 23.22 -2.10 -0.63
N GLU A 87 23.25 -3.37 -0.25
CA GLU A 87 22.09 -4.26 -0.46
C GLU A 87 20.88 -3.78 0.32
N LYS A 88 19.73 -3.76 -0.33
CA LYS A 88 18.43 -3.42 0.28
C LYS A 88 17.55 -4.66 0.40
N PRO A 89 16.59 -4.68 1.35
CA PRO A 89 15.60 -5.76 1.43
C PRO A 89 14.87 -5.94 0.11
N SER A 90 14.70 -7.19 -0.33
CA SER A 90 14.07 -7.49 -1.62
C SER A 90 12.60 -7.06 -1.70
N TRP A 91 11.88 -7.08 -0.57
CA TRP A 91 10.50 -6.58 -0.49
C TRP A 91 10.39 -5.06 -0.75
N LEU A 92 11.49 -4.31 -0.69
CA LEU A 92 11.47 -2.89 -1.02
C LEU A 92 11.28 -2.62 -2.53
N GLY A 93 11.40 -3.64 -3.36
CA GLY A 93 11.15 -3.56 -4.81
C GLY A 93 12.03 -2.53 -5.51
N PHE A 94 11.44 -1.69 -6.38
CA PHE A 94 12.19 -0.61 -7.04
C PHE A 94 12.36 0.63 -6.17
N LEU A 95 11.69 0.73 -5.02
CA LEU A 95 11.83 1.89 -4.15
C LEU A 95 13.29 2.18 -3.82
N GLY A 96 13.62 3.44 -3.67
CA GLY A 96 14.91 3.89 -3.18
C GLY A 96 15.22 3.35 -1.77
N PRO A 97 16.48 3.53 -1.29
CA PRO A 97 16.88 3.09 0.04
C PRO A 97 16.07 3.76 1.15
N ILE A 98 15.97 3.08 2.29
CA ILE A 98 15.31 3.64 3.48
C ILE A 98 16.23 4.69 4.10
N ILE A 99 15.83 5.95 4.07
CA ILE A 99 16.51 7.04 4.78
C ILE A 99 15.85 7.17 6.16
N LYS A 100 16.65 7.20 7.23
CA LYS A 100 16.14 7.31 8.61
C LYS A 100 16.87 8.40 9.38
N GLY A 101 16.14 9.08 10.28
CA GLY A 101 16.71 10.05 11.22
C GLY A 101 15.88 10.18 12.48
N GLU A 102 16.51 10.65 13.57
CA GLU A 102 15.85 10.99 14.83
C GLU A 102 15.79 12.50 15.01
N VAL A 103 14.83 12.95 15.80
CA VAL A 103 14.77 14.36 16.23
C VAL A 103 16.13 14.77 16.85
N GLY A 104 16.70 15.81 16.28
CA GLY A 104 18.03 16.34 16.63
C GLY A 104 19.16 15.91 15.69
N ASP A 105 18.93 14.95 14.78
CA ASP A 105 19.90 14.58 13.76
C ASP A 105 19.89 15.55 12.57
N SER A 106 20.99 15.55 11.81
CA SER A 106 21.02 16.03 10.43
C SER A 106 21.20 14.86 9.47
N ILE A 107 20.58 14.94 8.29
CA ILE A 107 20.68 13.94 7.23
C ILE A 107 21.38 14.60 6.05
N THR A 108 22.53 14.05 5.66
CA THR A 108 23.30 14.52 4.51
C THR A 108 23.22 13.50 3.39
N ILE A 109 22.70 13.92 2.22
CA ILE A 109 22.57 13.10 1.03
C ILE A 109 23.56 13.59 -0.03
N HIS A 110 24.50 12.73 -0.41
CA HIS A 110 25.37 12.94 -1.56
C HIS A 110 24.73 12.25 -2.77
N LEU A 111 24.02 13.05 -3.59
CA LEU A 111 23.34 12.54 -4.77
C LEU A 111 24.25 12.60 -5.99
N LYS A 112 24.39 11.50 -6.71
CA LYS A 112 25.04 11.43 -8.02
C LYS A 112 24.06 10.94 -9.08
N ASN A 113 23.90 11.73 -10.14
CA ASN A 113 23.01 11.36 -11.24
C ASN A 113 23.78 10.59 -12.32
N PHE A 114 23.54 9.27 -12.42
CA PHE A 114 24.04 8.42 -13.51
C PHE A 114 23.03 8.22 -14.63
N ALA A 115 21.82 8.78 -14.50
CA ALA A 115 20.79 8.65 -15.51
C ALA A 115 21.01 9.64 -16.66
N SER A 116 20.21 9.48 -17.72
CA SER A 116 20.30 10.29 -18.94
C SER A 116 19.56 11.63 -18.90
N ARG A 117 18.88 11.94 -17.76
CA ARG A 117 18.04 13.14 -17.56
C ARG A 117 18.38 13.83 -16.26
N ASN A 118 17.94 15.10 -16.13
CA ASN A 118 18.00 15.83 -14.90
C ASN A 118 17.02 15.25 -13.89
N TYR A 119 17.47 15.07 -12.66
CA TYR A 119 16.67 14.58 -11.55
C TYR A 119 17.13 15.21 -10.24
N THR A 120 16.34 15.06 -9.19
CA THR A 120 16.64 15.59 -7.85
C THR A 120 16.33 14.59 -6.75
N LEU A 121 16.43 15.03 -5.50
CA LEU A 121 15.97 14.33 -4.34
C LEU A 121 15.33 15.31 -3.37
N HIS A 122 13.98 15.32 -3.34
CA HIS A 122 13.13 16.19 -2.53
C HIS A 122 12.50 15.40 -1.38
N PRO A 123 12.63 15.82 -0.11
CA PRO A 123 12.08 15.12 1.05
C PRO A 123 10.73 15.70 1.48
N HIS A 124 9.92 14.83 2.08
CA HIS A 124 8.75 15.25 2.84
C HIS A 124 9.04 15.22 4.35
N GLY A 125 8.58 16.23 5.10
CA GLY A 125 8.54 16.19 6.56
C GLY A 125 9.89 16.22 7.28
N VAL A 126 10.84 16.95 6.73
CA VAL A 126 12.09 17.38 7.38
C VAL A 126 12.35 18.84 7.07
N ARG A 127 13.17 19.52 7.86
CA ARG A 127 13.52 20.91 7.63
C ARG A 127 14.70 21.02 6.67
N TYR A 128 14.58 21.90 5.71
CA TYR A 128 15.64 22.24 4.75
C TYR A 128 15.61 23.72 4.39
N THR A 129 16.72 24.22 3.85
CA THR A 129 16.84 25.55 3.24
C THR A 129 16.56 25.44 1.74
N LYS A 130 16.37 26.57 1.05
CA LYS A 130 16.02 26.57 -0.38
C LYS A 130 17.05 25.85 -1.26
N GLU A 131 18.31 25.94 -0.95
CA GLU A 131 19.40 25.25 -1.66
C GLU A 131 19.53 23.76 -1.33
N ASN A 132 18.60 23.20 -0.55
CA ASN A 132 18.51 21.79 -0.14
C ASN A 132 17.10 21.21 -0.35
N GLU A 133 16.24 21.91 -1.07
CA GLU A 133 14.87 21.51 -1.33
C GLU A 133 14.77 20.43 -2.42
N GLY A 134 15.58 20.54 -3.47
CA GLY A 134 15.58 19.60 -4.58
C GLY A 134 14.29 19.65 -5.44
N ALA A 135 13.66 20.82 -5.57
CA ALA A 135 12.39 20.99 -6.29
C ALA A 135 12.47 22.12 -7.32
N LEU A 136 12.19 21.79 -8.58
CA LEU A 136 12.20 22.74 -9.70
C LEU A 136 10.82 23.38 -9.89
N TYR A 137 10.70 24.66 -9.59
CA TYR A 137 9.52 25.48 -9.90
C TYR A 137 9.87 26.98 -9.90
N PRO A 138 9.01 27.87 -10.42
CA PRO A 138 9.22 29.32 -10.38
C PRO A 138 9.05 29.86 -8.96
N ASP A 139 10.14 30.13 -8.24
CA ASP A 139 10.18 30.59 -6.85
C ASP A 139 10.99 31.91 -6.66
N ASN A 140 11.42 32.51 -7.77
CA ASN A 140 12.25 33.72 -7.82
C ASN A 140 13.66 33.57 -7.21
N THR A 141 14.11 32.38 -6.90
CA THR A 141 15.49 32.10 -6.47
C THR A 141 16.48 32.11 -7.65
N LYS A 142 17.77 32.24 -7.35
CA LYS A 142 18.85 32.34 -8.35
C LYS A 142 20.16 31.73 -7.82
N ASP A 143 21.09 31.50 -8.72
CA ASP A 143 22.47 31.09 -8.42
C ASP A 143 22.55 29.82 -7.54
N VAL A 144 23.08 29.97 -6.33
CA VAL A 144 23.30 28.82 -5.40
C VAL A 144 22.00 28.12 -5.03
N GLN A 145 20.91 28.89 -4.88
CA GLN A 145 19.60 28.37 -4.51
C GLN A 145 18.87 27.61 -5.64
N LYS A 146 19.49 27.51 -6.82
CA LYS A 146 18.98 26.76 -7.99
C LYS A 146 19.83 25.55 -8.36
N ARG A 147 20.91 25.28 -7.64
CA ARG A 147 21.83 24.17 -7.98
C ARG A 147 21.25 22.80 -7.68
N ASP A 148 20.37 22.75 -6.70
CA ASP A 148 19.71 21.53 -6.24
C ASP A 148 18.44 21.19 -7.01
N ASP A 149 17.84 22.18 -7.74
CA ASP A 149 16.57 22.03 -8.46
C ASP A 149 16.65 21.06 -9.65
N ALA A 150 17.84 20.81 -10.21
CA ALA A 150 18.02 19.94 -11.36
C ALA A 150 19.48 19.44 -11.44
N VAL A 151 19.73 18.23 -11.00
CA VAL A 151 21.07 17.60 -11.09
C VAL A 151 21.22 16.95 -12.46
N GLU A 152 22.11 17.50 -13.27
CA GLU A 152 22.37 17.04 -14.64
C GLU A 152 22.97 15.63 -14.69
N PRO A 153 22.88 14.91 -15.83
CA PRO A 153 23.59 13.65 -16.06
C PRO A 153 25.10 13.76 -15.74
N GLY A 154 25.59 12.88 -14.87
CA GLY A 154 26.97 12.91 -14.36
C GLY A 154 27.21 13.88 -13.21
N GLY A 155 26.24 14.74 -12.89
CA GLY A 155 26.31 15.76 -11.85
C GLY A 155 26.26 15.19 -10.44
N LEU A 156 26.69 16.02 -9.49
CA LEU A 156 26.68 15.78 -8.04
C LEU A 156 25.96 16.94 -7.34
N CYS A 157 25.11 16.61 -6.37
CA CYS A 157 24.51 17.56 -5.46
C CYS A 157 24.55 16.99 -4.03
N THR A 158 24.76 17.86 -3.05
CA THR A 158 24.66 17.46 -1.63
C THR A 158 23.51 18.21 -1.00
N TYR A 159 22.57 17.46 -0.43
CA TYR A 159 21.46 17.97 0.35
C TYR A 159 21.74 17.76 1.83
N THR A 160 21.37 18.73 2.65
CA THR A 160 21.43 18.64 4.12
C THR A 160 20.08 19.00 4.70
N TRP A 161 19.49 18.09 5.46
CA TRP A 161 18.19 18.24 6.10
C TRP A 161 18.33 18.11 7.61
N ASP A 162 17.59 18.91 8.35
CA ASP A 162 17.54 18.83 9.81
C ASP A 162 16.25 18.13 10.25
N VAL A 163 16.38 17.20 11.19
CA VAL A 163 15.24 16.55 11.84
C VAL A 163 14.91 17.35 13.11
N THR A 164 14.06 18.34 12.98
CA THR A 164 13.69 19.22 14.09
C THR A 164 12.49 18.67 14.87
N GLU A 165 12.29 19.17 16.11
CA GLU A 165 11.20 18.74 17.01
C GLU A 165 9.81 18.91 16.37
N ASP A 166 9.61 20.00 15.63
CA ASP A 166 8.36 20.34 14.95
C ASP A 166 8.11 19.52 13.67
N GLN A 167 9.09 18.75 13.21
CA GLN A 167 8.98 17.83 12.07
C GLN A 167 8.93 16.35 12.51
N GLY A 168 9.30 16.09 13.76
CA GLY A 168 9.26 14.76 14.36
C GLY A 168 7.85 14.31 14.76
N PRO A 169 7.73 13.08 15.30
CA PRO A 169 6.45 12.56 15.80
C PRO A 169 5.84 13.46 16.87
N ALA A 170 4.57 13.86 16.72
CA ALA A 170 3.79 14.60 17.70
C ALA A 170 3.25 13.70 18.81
N GLU A 171 2.67 14.27 19.86
CA GLU A 171 1.98 13.50 20.89
C GLU A 171 0.85 12.67 20.28
N GLY A 172 0.85 11.37 20.54
CA GLY A 172 -0.11 10.41 19.97
C GLY A 172 0.32 9.76 18.66
N ASP A 173 1.39 10.25 18.03
CA ASP A 173 2.00 9.54 16.89
C ASP A 173 2.84 8.34 17.37
N ALA A 174 3.10 7.41 16.44
CA ALA A 174 4.09 6.36 16.65
C ALA A 174 5.50 6.96 16.89
N ASP A 175 6.39 6.23 17.55
CA ASP A 175 7.75 6.70 17.84
C ASP A 175 8.59 6.94 16.57
N CYS A 176 8.28 6.26 15.47
CA CYS A 176 8.79 6.54 14.13
C CYS A 176 7.61 6.73 13.17
N ILE A 177 7.65 7.79 12.38
CA ILE A 177 6.61 8.15 11.39
C ILE A 177 7.14 8.03 9.97
N THR A 178 6.25 7.61 9.10
CA THR A 178 6.54 7.44 7.67
C THR A 178 6.44 8.76 6.93
N ARG A 179 7.41 8.99 6.04
CA ARG A 179 7.48 10.04 5.03
C ARG A 179 8.04 9.42 3.74
N ALA A 180 8.18 10.23 2.71
CA ALA A 180 8.82 9.82 1.46
C ALA A 180 9.83 10.87 0.99
N TYR A 181 10.65 10.49 0.04
CA TYR A 181 11.43 11.39 -0.80
C TYR A 181 11.24 10.98 -2.26
N HIS A 182 11.33 11.93 -3.17
CA HIS A 182 11.21 11.67 -4.60
C HIS A 182 11.92 12.72 -5.44
N SER A 183 12.10 12.50 -6.73
CA SER A 183 12.58 13.54 -7.64
C SER A 183 11.47 14.54 -7.94
N HIS A 184 11.84 15.83 -8.06
CA HIS A 184 10.90 16.93 -8.23
C HIS A 184 11.36 17.94 -9.31
N THR A 185 11.97 17.46 -10.41
CA THR A 185 12.12 18.27 -11.62
C THR A 185 10.81 18.40 -12.38
N ASP A 186 10.05 17.29 -12.43
CA ASP A 186 8.65 17.18 -12.87
C ASP A 186 8.08 16.00 -12.06
N ALA A 187 7.56 16.29 -10.88
CA ALA A 187 7.24 15.26 -9.88
C ALA A 187 6.36 14.11 -10.41
N PRO A 188 5.25 14.34 -11.15
CA PRO A 188 4.46 13.25 -11.72
C PRO A 188 5.27 12.33 -12.63
N ARG A 189 6.06 12.91 -13.54
CA ARG A 189 6.85 12.14 -14.50
C ARG A 189 8.06 11.46 -13.86
N ASP A 190 8.69 12.12 -12.87
CA ASP A 190 9.85 11.59 -12.16
C ASP A 190 9.44 10.39 -11.28
N VAL A 191 8.31 10.48 -10.58
CA VAL A 191 7.74 9.39 -9.79
C VAL A 191 7.30 8.24 -10.71
N ALA A 192 6.57 8.53 -11.80
CA ALA A 192 6.20 7.52 -12.80
C ALA A 192 7.43 6.84 -13.42
N SER A 193 8.56 7.56 -13.52
CA SER A 193 9.83 6.98 -13.96
C SER A 193 10.52 6.10 -12.92
N GLY A 194 10.09 6.13 -11.61
CA GLY A 194 10.56 5.23 -10.56
C GLY A 194 11.32 5.92 -9.41
N LEU A 195 11.44 7.26 -9.42
CA LEU A 195 12.25 7.98 -8.44
C LEU A 195 11.44 8.37 -7.20
N VAL A 196 11.22 7.40 -6.34
CA VAL A 196 10.55 7.51 -5.03
C VAL A 196 11.22 6.57 -4.03
N GLY A 197 11.25 6.95 -2.75
CA GLY A 197 11.76 6.13 -1.66
C GLY A 197 11.22 6.55 -0.29
N PRO A 198 11.31 5.69 0.71
CA PRO A 198 10.81 5.95 2.06
C PRO A 198 11.80 6.75 2.90
N LEU A 199 11.25 7.69 3.68
CA LEU A 199 11.95 8.45 4.71
C LEU A 199 11.25 8.21 6.05
N ILE A 200 11.97 7.77 7.07
CA ILE A 200 11.45 7.45 8.40
C ILE A 200 12.03 8.42 9.41
N ILE A 201 11.16 9.12 10.14
CA ILE A 201 11.55 10.09 11.16
C ILE A 201 11.09 9.61 12.53
N CYS A 202 12.05 9.48 13.44
CA CYS A 202 11.82 8.91 14.77
C CYS A 202 11.98 9.95 15.88
N ARG A 203 11.34 9.69 17.02
CA ARG A 203 11.62 10.44 18.28
C ARG A 203 13.08 10.26 18.66
N LYS A 204 13.61 11.23 19.35
CA LYS A 204 14.98 11.16 19.88
C LYS A 204 15.14 9.97 20.83
N GLY A 205 16.17 9.18 20.58
CA GLY A 205 16.53 8.01 21.40
C GLY A 205 15.70 6.76 21.13
N THR A 206 14.89 6.74 20.04
CA THR A 206 14.15 5.56 19.62
C THR A 206 15.04 4.55 18.89
N MET A 207 15.96 5.02 18.07
CA MET A 207 16.76 4.15 17.21
C MET A 207 18.00 3.59 17.91
N ASN A 208 18.31 2.32 17.65
CA ASN A 208 19.60 1.73 17.93
C ASN A 208 20.30 1.44 16.58
N GLY A 209 21.25 2.32 16.20
CA GLY A 209 21.76 2.35 14.83
C GLY A 209 20.68 2.79 13.83
N ASN A 210 20.24 1.89 12.94
CA ASN A 210 19.20 2.14 11.94
C ASN A 210 17.89 1.36 12.20
N SER A 211 17.72 0.75 13.37
CA SER A 211 16.54 -0.03 13.74
C SER A 211 15.85 0.50 14.99
N ASP A 212 14.54 0.32 15.07
CA ASP A 212 13.76 0.52 16.29
C ASP A 212 13.76 -0.79 17.08
N PRO A 213 14.42 -0.86 18.26
CA PRO A 213 14.55 -2.09 19.03
C PRO A 213 13.24 -2.54 19.68
N HIS A 214 12.18 -1.75 19.61
CA HIS A 214 10.85 -2.10 20.14
C HIS A 214 10.04 -3.00 19.22
N PHE A 215 10.53 -3.28 18.00
CA PHE A 215 9.88 -4.11 17.00
C PHE A 215 10.76 -5.27 16.57
N ASP A 216 10.14 -6.44 16.36
CA ASP A 216 10.81 -7.65 15.88
C ASP A 216 11.01 -7.63 14.36
N ALA A 217 10.09 -6.96 13.64
CA ALA A 217 10.18 -6.75 12.19
C ALA A 217 9.58 -5.39 11.79
N GLU A 218 10.07 -4.86 10.66
CA GLU A 218 9.65 -3.58 10.10
C GLU A 218 9.54 -3.72 8.58
N PHE A 219 8.39 -3.33 8.02
CA PHE A 219 8.14 -3.37 6.57
C PHE A 219 7.61 -2.03 6.08
N ILE A 220 8.00 -1.66 4.86
CA ILE A 220 7.58 -0.43 4.22
C ILE A 220 6.92 -0.77 2.90
N LEU A 221 5.66 -0.38 2.73
CA LEU A 221 4.89 -0.70 1.52
C LEU A 221 4.29 0.56 0.91
N MET A 222 4.55 0.73 -0.38
CA MET A 222 3.91 1.72 -1.22
C MET A 222 2.85 1.04 -2.08
N PHE A 223 1.61 1.52 -1.97
CA PHE A 223 0.52 1.16 -2.86
C PHE A 223 0.41 2.21 -3.96
N SER A 224 0.45 1.81 -5.20
CA SER A 224 0.42 2.77 -6.32
C SER A 224 -0.02 2.11 -7.62
N VAL A 225 -0.86 2.81 -8.37
CA VAL A 225 -1.00 2.58 -9.81
C VAL A 225 0.09 3.38 -10.50
N MET A 226 1.16 2.71 -10.90
CA MET A 226 2.28 3.34 -11.61
C MET A 226 1.88 3.56 -13.07
N ASP A 227 1.52 4.80 -13.41
CA ASP A 227 1.16 5.18 -14.78
C ASP A 227 2.43 5.37 -15.63
N GLU A 228 2.82 4.30 -16.34
CA GLU A 228 3.98 4.30 -17.23
C GLU A 228 3.80 5.19 -18.47
N ASN A 229 2.56 5.64 -18.77
CA ASN A 229 2.32 6.61 -19.84
C ASN A 229 2.95 7.97 -19.52
N LEU A 230 3.06 8.32 -18.26
CA LEU A 230 3.70 9.55 -17.79
C LEU A 230 5.23 9.44 -17.67
N SER A 231 5.77 8.21 -17.66
CA SER A 231 7.21 8.00 -17.54
C SER A 231 8.00 8.70 -18.64
N TRP A 232 9.13 9.29 -18.26
CA TRP A 232 10.10 9.83 -19.23
C TRP A 232 10.62 8.78 -20.21
N TYR A 233 10.50 7.51 -19.88
CA TYR A 233 11.00 6.38 -20.65
C TYR A 233 9.94 5.71 -21.52
N LEU A 234 8.71 6.27 -21.64
CA LEU A 234 7.63 5.67 -22.44
C LEU A 234 8.10 5.36 -23.87
N ASP A 235 8.74 6.32 -24.55
CA ASP A 235 9.23 6.13 -25.92
C ASP A 235 10.34 5.08 -26.01
N ASP A 236 11.21 5.01 -24.99
CA ASP A 236 12.24 3.97 -24.91
C ASP A 236 11.61 2.59 -24.76
N ASN A 237 10.58 2.49 -23.89
CA ASN A 237 9.83 1.25 -23.64
C ASN A 237 9.08 0.79 -24.89
N ILE A 238 8.40 1.69 -25.60
CA ILE A 238 7.73 1.39 -26.88
C ILE A 238 8.75 0.82 -27.87
N ARG A 239 9.87 1.52 -28.08
CA ARG A 239 10.92 1.09 -29.03
C ARG A 239 11.53 -0.26 -28.67
N THR A 240 11.68 -0.55 -27.38
CA THR A 240 12.36 -1.76 -26.89
C THR A 240 11.43 -2.97 -26.87
N TYR A 241 10.15 -2.76 -26.50
CA TYR A 241 9.28 -3.85 -26.11
C TYR A 241 8.12 -4.10 -27.06
N CYS A 242 7.63 -3.12 -27.83
CA CYS A 242 6.63 -3.35 -28.86
C CYS A 242 7.27 -3.92 -30.13
N SER A 243 6.62 -4.87 -30.80
CA SER A 243 7.14 -5.43 -32.04
C SER A 243 6.86 -4.56 -33.29
N GLU A 244 5.89 -3.62 -33.20
CA GLU A 244 5.59 -2.62 -34.22
C GLU A 244 5.58 -1.18 -33.64
N PRO A 245 6.71 -0.69 -33.11
CA PRO A 245 6.74 0.54 -32.31
C PRO A 245 6.28 1.79 -33.08
N SER A 246 6.49 1.83 -34.39
CA SER A 246 6.08 2.96 -35.25
C SER A 246 4.56 3.06 -35.46
N LYS A 247 3.81 2.02 -35.12
CA LYS A 247 2.35 1.96 -35.26
C LYS A 247 1.62 2.16 -33.94
N VAL A 248 2.35 2.32 -32.82
CA VAL A 248 1.74 2.55 -31.50
C VAL A 248 1.04 3.91 -31.50
N ASN A 249 -0.25 3.91 -31.18
CA ASN A 249 -1.02 5.11 -30.89
C ASN A 249 -1.03 5.33 -29.37
N LYS A 250 -0.36 6.39 -28.90
CA LYS A 250 -0.29 6.70 -27.45
C LYS A 250 -1.61 7.25 -26.89
N ASP A 251 -2.51 7.72 -27.74
CA ASP A 251 -3.82 8.25 -27.37
C ASP A 251 -4.92 7.15 -27.39
N ASP A 252 -4.54 5.92 -27.71
CA ASP A 252 -5.41 4.76 -27.67
C ASP A 252 -5.69 4.37 -26.19
N GLU A 253 -6.97 4.33 -25.80
CA GLU A 253 -7.38 4.07 -24.42
C GLU A 253 -6.91 2.70 -23.93
N ASP A 254 -6.96 1.68 -24.77
CA ASP A 254 -6.49 0.33 -24.41
C ASP A 254 -4.97 0.28 -24.24
N PHE A 255 -4.22 1.06 -25.06
CA PHE A 255 -2.78 1.19 -24.86
C PHE A 255 -2.46 1.88 -23.55
N GLN A 256 -3.15 2.99 -23.23
CA GLN A 256 -2.94 3.73 -21.99
C GLN A 256 -3.27 2.87 -20.78
N GLU A 257 -4.40 2.15 -20.80
CA GLU A 257 -4.79 1.25 -19.71
C GLU A 257 -3.74 0.16 -19.48
N SER A 258 -3.21 -0.44 -20.55
CA SER A 258 -2.19 -1.50 -20.45
C SER A 258 -0.87 -1.08 -19.79
N ASN A 259 -0.64 0.21 -19.62
CA ASN A 259 0.56 0.78 -18.99
C ASN A 259 0.32 1.27 -17.55
N LYS A 260 -0.83 0.98 -16.95
CA LYS A 260 -1.15 1.28 -15.56
C LYS A 260 -0.83 0.08 -14.67
N MET A 261 0.31 0.11 -13.98
CA MET A 261 0.81 -1.01 -13.19
C MET A 261 0.33 -0.93 -11.74
N HIS A 262 -0.71 -1.71 -11.41
CA HIS A 262 -1.34 -1.80 -10.08
C HIS A 262 -0.44 -2.59 -9.13
N SER A 263 0.41 -1.91 -8.36
CA SER A 263 1.52 -2.57 -7.67
C SER A 263 1.66 -2.22 -6.19
N ILE A 264 2.28 -3.14 -5.45
CA ILE A 264 2.81 -2.92 -4.11
C ILE A 264 4.34 -2.97 -4.23
N ASN A 265 5.02 -1.87 -3.92
CA ASN A 265 6.48 -1.70 -4.10
C ASN A 265 6.97 -2.07 -5.51
N GLY A 266 6.12 -1.90 -6.53
CA GLY A 266 6.43 -2.23 -7.92
C GLY A 266 6.29 -3.70 -8.29
N TYR A 267 5.64 -4.51 -7.47
CA TYR A 267 5.28 -5.89 -7.79
C TYR A 267 3.77 -6.08 -7.86
N MET A 268 3.34 -6.93 -8.78
CA MET A 268 1.95 -7.28 -9.05
C MET A 268 1.74 -8.78 -8.87
N TYR A 269 0.48 -9.20 -8.72
CA TYR A 269 0.05 -10.62 -8.72
C TYR A 269 0.80 -11.54 -7.75
N GLY A 270 1.13 -11.03 -6.54
CA GLY A 270 1.77 -11.82 -5.49
C GLY A 270 3.29 -11.95 -5.58
N TYR A 271 3.95 -11.24 -6.50
CA TYR A 271 5.41 -11.34 -6.68
C TYR A 271 6.26 -10.54 -5.67
N LEU A 272 5.65 -9.76 -4.79
CA LEU A 272 6.40 -9.07 -3.72
C LEU A 272 7.03 -10.11 -2.78
N PRO A 273 8.37 -10.19 -2.68
CA PRO A 273 9.02 -11.28 -1.97
C PRO A 273 9.23 -10.97 -0.48
N ASN A 274 9.40 -12.03 0.33
CA ASN A 274 10.04 -12.00 1.66
C ASN A 274 9.35 -11.13 2.73
N LEU A 275 8.03 -10.97 2.68
CA LEU A 275 7.27 -10.46 3.80
C LEU A 275 7.07 -11.61 4.81
N THR A 276 8.07 -11.85 5.67
CA THR A 276 8.07 -12.98 6.62
C THR A 276 8.24 -12.48 8.04
N MET A 277 7.43 -12.98 8.96
CA MET A 277 7.45 -12.69 10.38
C MET A 277 7.06 -13.92 11.19
N CYS A 278 7.21 -13.86 12.51
CA CYS A 278 6.79 -14.96 13.38
C CYS A 278 5.47 -14.64 14.10
N VAL A 279 4.78 -15.70 14.53
CA VAL A 279 3.66 -15.56 15.47
C VAL A 279 4.14 -14.82 16.71
N GLU A 280 3.34 -13.86 17.19
CA GLU A 280 3.60 -12.97 18.33
C GLU A 280 4.72 -11.93 18.13
N ASP A 281 5.34 -11.86 16.95
CA ASP A 281 6.22 -10.73 16.65
C ASP A 281 5.44 -9.41 16.69
N LYS A 282 6.08 -8.39 17.22
CA LYS A 282 5.59 -7.02 17.13
C LYS A 282 6.11 -6.41 15.84
N VAL A 283 5.26 -6.35 14.83
CA VAL A 283 5.60 -5.93 13.47
C VAL A 283 5.16 -4.50 13.21
N LYS A 284 6.09 -3.66 12.74
CA LYS A 284 5.81 -2.30 12.31
C LYS A 284 5.56 -2.26 10.80
N TRP A 285 4.46 -1.65 10.41
CA TRP A 285 4.11 -1.39 9.02
C TRP A 285 4.15 0.11 8.75
N HIS A 286 4.97 0.51 7.80
CA HIS A 286 5.05 1.85 7.23
C HIS A 286 4.36 1.81 5.88
N LEU A 287 3.17 2.40 5.79
CA LEU A 287 2.32 2.32 4.61
C LEU A 287 2.16 3.71 4.00
N PHE A 288 2.21 3.79 2.68
CA PHE A 288 1.90 5.04 1.99
C PHE A 288 1.33 4.79 0.59
N GLY A 289 0.49 5.74 0.15
CA GLY A 289 0.05 5.83 -1.23
C GLY A 289 0.92 6.80 -2.01
N MET A 290 1.16 6.50 -3.27
CA MET A 290 1.81 7.39 -4.21
C MET A 290 1.24 7.11 -5.59
N GLY A 291 0.86 8.13 -6.33
CA GLY A 291 0.28 7.96 -7.65
C GLY A 291 0.04 9.27 -8.35
N ASN A 292 -0.29 9.19 -9.63
CA ASN A 292 -0.49 10.33 -10.51
C ASN A 292 -1.97 10.61 -10.79
N GLU A 293 -2.87 9.69 -10.44
CA GLU A 293 -4.32 9.85 -10.54
C GLU A 293 -4.96 9.89 -9.15
N ALA A 294 -6.29 9.97 -9.08
CA ALA A 294 -7.04 9.93 -7.82
C ALA A 294 -7.04 8.50 -7.23
N ASP A 295 -5.85 7.97 -6.98
CA ASP A 295 -5.63 6.65 -6.44
C ASP A 295 -6.09 6.58 -4.99
N ILE A 296 -7.11 5.78 -4.75
CA ILE A 296 -7.56 5.42 -3.42
C ILE A 296 -7.24 3.95 -3.22
N HIS A 297 -6.52 3.63 -2.16
CA HIS A 297 -6.21 2.25 -1.82
C HIS A 297 -6.79 1.87 -0.47
N SER A 298 -7.11 0.59 -0.32
CA SER A 298 -7.54 -0.02 0.92
C SER A 298 -6.67 -1.23 1.20
N ALA A 299 -5.56 -1.03 1.91
CA ALA A 299 -4.62 -2.09 2.24
C ALA A 299 -5.24 -3.03 3.29
N TYR A 300 -5.62 -4.24 2.87
CA TYR A 300 -6.25 -5.25 3.70
C TYR A 300 -5.31 -6.42 3.98
N PHE A 301 -5.09 -6.69 5.27
CA PHE A 301 -4.25 -7.78 5.76
C PHE A 301 -5.15 -8.95 6.16
N HIS A 302 -5.34 -9.91 5.28
CA HIS A 302 -6.22 -11.06 5.51
C HIS A 302 -5.84 -11.82 6.78
N GLY A 303 -6.83 -12.12 7.62
CA GLY A 303 -6.66 -12.88 8.85
C GLY A 303 -5.94 -12.16 9.99
N GLN A 304 -5.58 -10.89 9.82
CA GLN A 304 -4.86 -10.11 10.83
C GLN A 304 -5.60 -8.82 11.18
N THR A 305 -5.23 -8.22 12.29
CA THR A 305 -5.64 -6.87 12.67
C THR A 305 -4.43 -6.04 13.03
N LEU A 306 -4.54 -4.73 12.79
CA LEU A 306 -3.50 -3.75 13.08
C LEU A 306 -4.02 -2.73 14.10
N ILE A 307 -3.09 -2.06 14.78
CA ILE A 307 -3.38 -0.87 15.57
C ILE A 307 -2.85 0.34 14.80
N GLU A 308 -3.76 1.19 14.36
CA GLU A 308 -3.50 2.49 13.74
C GLU A 308 -4.02 3.58 14.67
N ARG A 309 -3.16 4.50 15.13
CA ARG A 309 -3.54 5.62 16.02
C ARG A 309 -4.47 5.19 17.17
N HIS A 310 -4.13 4.10 17.85
CA HIS A 310 -4.90 3.46 18.94
C HIS A 310 -6.25 2.82 18.53
N HIS A 311 -6.60 2.80 17.25
CA HIS A 311 -7.75 2.07 16.73
C HIS A 311 -7.34 0.71 16.16
N ARG A 312 -8.17 -0.30 16.43
CA ARG A 312 -8.00 -1.62 15.82
C ARG A 312 -8.72 -1.65 14.49
N VAL A 313 -7.96 -1.98 13.45
CA VAL A 313 -8.41 -2.06 12.06
C VAL A 313 -7.87 -3.34 11.43
N ASP A 314 -8.45 -3.78 10.33
CA ASP A 314 -7.91 -4.82 9.44
C ASP A 314 -7.57 -4.25 8.06
N THR A 315 -8.11 -3.07 7.76
CA THR A 315 -7.93 -2.35 6.50
C THR A 315 -7.46 -0.92 6.76
N ILE A 316 -6.50 -0.46 5.98
CA ILE A 316 -5.93 0.89 6.07
C ILE A 316 -6.18 1.63 4.76
N SER A 317 -6.81 2.81 4.87
CA SER A 317 -7.03 3.69 3.72
C SER A 317 -5.77 4.47 3.39
N LEU A 318 -5.39 4.49 2.11
CA LEU A 318 -4.23 5.22 1.60
C LEU A 318 -4.65 6.08 0.41
N PHE A 319 -4.16 7.30 0.38
CA PHE A 319 -4.34 8.27 -0.71
C PHE A 319 -2.98 8.68 -1.25
N PRO A 320 -2.90 9.31 -2.43
CA PRO A 320 -1.63 9.85 -2.93
C PRO A 320 -0.96 10.77 -1.90
N ALA A 321 0.33 10.55 -1.67
CA ALA A 321 1.17 11.28 -0.71
C ALA A 321 0.64 11.29 0.74
N THR A 322 -0.11 10.26 1.16
CA THR A 322 -0.47 10.03 2.56
C THR A 322 0.34 8.90 3.16
N PHE A 323 0.62 9.01 4.45
CA PHE A 323 1.51 8.12 5.20
C PHE A 323 0.80 7.61 6.45
N VAL A 324 0.89 6.31 6.70
CA VAL A 324 0.24 5.64 7.83
C VAL A 324 1.22 4.67 8.48
N ASP A 325 1.28 4.73 9.80
CA ASP A 325 2.05 3.82 10.65
C ASP A 325 1.11 2.91 11.43
N ALA A 326 1.31 1.60 11.36
CA ALA A 326 0.49 0.64 12.05
C ALA A 326 1.32 -0.48 12.68
N VAL A 327 0.79 -1.08 13.74
CA VAL A 327 1.42 -2.20 14.45
C VAL A 327 0.54 -3.43 14.33
N MET A 328 1.15 -4.54 13.93
CA MET A 328 0.53 -5.86 13.87
C MET A 328 1.19 -6.80 14.88
N ILE A 329 0.40 -7.65 15.52
CA ILE A 329 0.89 -8.81 16.29
C ILE A 329 0.16 -10.03 15.75
N PRO A 330 0.75 -10.77 14.80
CA PRO A 330 0.10 -11.93 14.19
C PRO A 330 -0.11 -13.04 15.21
N ARG A 331 -1.29 -13.66 15.18
CA ARG A 331 -1.68 -14.71 16.14
C ARG A 331 -1.75 -16.10 15.54
N SER A 332 -1.79 -16.18 14.22
CA SER A 332 -1.94 -17.45 13.51
C SER A 332 -0.88 -17.59 12.41
N SER A 333 -0.19 -18.71 12.41
CA SER A 333 0.76 -19.06 11.34
C SER A 333 0.04 -19.37 10.02
N GLY A 334 0.74 -19.17 8.92
CA GLY A 334 0.25 -19.45 7.57
C GLY A 334 0.76 -18.45 6.56
N GLU A 335 0.44 -18.68 5.30
CA GLU A 335 0.61 -17.74 4.22
C GLU A 335 -0.70 -16.97 4.01
N TRP A 336 -0.62 -15.66 4.06
CA TRP A 336 -1.76 -14.77 4.07
C TRP A 336 -1.71 -13.79 2.91
N LEU A 337 -2.89 -13.43 2.40
CA LEU A 337 -3.01 -12.43 1.34
C LEU A 337 -2.98 -11.01 1.92
N LEU A 338 -2.22 -10.14 1.29
CA LEU A 338 -2.30 -8.69 1.40
C LEU A 338 -2.82 -8.15 0.08
N SER A 339 -3.90 -7.39 0.09
CA SER A 339 -4.49 -6.87 -1.15
C SER A 339 -5.07 -5.47 -0.97
N CYS A 340 -5.12 -4.70 -2.05
CA CYS A 340 -6.03 -3.57 -2.11
C CYS A 340 -7.47 -4.06 -2.24
N GLN A 341 -8.45 -3.40 -1.59
CA GLN A 341 -9.87 -3.77 -1.67
C GLN A 341 -10.65 -2.99 -2.72
N VAL A 342 -9.99 -2.14 -3.50
CA VAL A 342 -10.59 -1.53 -4.70
C VAL A 342 -10.61 -2.59 -5.80
N ASN A 343 -11.79 -2.89 -6.37
CA ASN A 343 -11.97 -4.00 -7.30
C ASN A 343 -11.03 -3.95 -8.50
N ASP A 344 -10.94 -2.82 -9.15
CA ASP A 344 -10.08 -2.64 -10.34
C ASP A 344 -8.59 -2.87 -9.99
N HIS A 345 -8.19 -2.51 -8.76
CA HIS A 345 -6.82 -2.76 -8.28
C HIS A 345 -6.57 -4.23 -7.97
N ILE A 346 -7.58 -4.97 -7.46
CA ILE A 346 -7.48 -6.43 -7.26
C ILE A 346 -7.29 -7.12 -8.61
N GLU A 347 -8.14 -6.78 -9.58
CA GLU A 347 -8.11 -7.32 -10.94
C GLU A 347 -6.80 -6.97 -11.64
N GLY A 348 -6.30 -5.73 -11.43
CA GLY A 348 -4.99 -5.28 -11.91
C GLY A 348 -3.78 -5.89 -11.20
N GLY A 349 -3.99 -6.70 -10.14
CA GLY A 349 -2.91 -7.46 -9.46
C GLY A 349 -2.25 -6.75 -8.29
N MET A 350 -2.88 -5.74 -7.66
CA MET A 350 -2.37 -5.10 -6.44
C MET A 350 -2.52 -6.02 -5.21
N GLN A 351 -1.74 -7.10 -5.23
CA GLN A 351 -1.77 -8.19 -4.27
C GLN A 351 -0.36 -8.66 -3.93
N ALA A 352 -0.15 -9.08 -2.69
CA ALA A 352 1.08 -9.70 -2.19
C ALA A 352 0.75 -10.84 -1.23
N LEU A 353 1.73 -11.70 -0.97
CA LEU A 353 1.66 -12.72 0.07
C LEU A 353 2.58 -12.33 1.22
N PHE A 354 2.15 -12.57 2.46
CA PHE A 354 3.01 -12.50 3.63
C PHE A 354 2.92 -13.79 4.44
N GLU A 355 4.06 -14.20 4.98
CA GLU A 355 4.20 -15.45 5.70
C GLU A 355 4.36 -15.20 7.20
N VAL A 356 3.51 -15.84 8.00
CA VAL A 356 3.64 -15.87 9.45
C VAL A 356 4.10 -17.27 9.86
N LYS A 357 5.33 -17.38 10.40
CA LYS A 357 5.95 -18.63 10.83
C LYS A 357 5.69 -18.91 12.31
N ASP A 358 5.57 -20.18 12.66
CA ASP A 358 5.67 -20.60 14.06
C ASP A 358 7.15 -20.79 14.42
N CYS A 359 7.81 -19.70 14.87
CA CYS A 359 9.23 -19.71 15.21
C CYS A 359 9.53 -20.19 16.63
N LYS A 360 8.53 -20.19 17.48
CA LYS A 360 8.63 -20.69 18.85
C LYS A 360 7.72 -21.90 18.94
N LYS A 361 8.22 -23.01 19.52
CA LYS A 361 7.34 -24.12 19.93
C LYS A 361 6.48 -23.66 21.12
N SER A 362 5.63 -22.68 20.89
CA SER A 362 4.59 -22.33 21.83
C SER A 362 3.51 -23.42 21.75
N THR A 363 3.16 -23.98 22.87
CA THR A 363 1.86 -24.65 22.98
C THR A 363 0.82 -23.66 22.52
N PRO A 364 -0.06 -24.03 21.57
CA PRO A 364 -1.15 -23.15 21.15
C PRO A 364 -1.88 -22.71 22.41
N ASP A 365 -1.89 -21.42 22.68
CA ASP A 365 -2.78 -20.85 23.68
C ASP A 365 -4.19 -21.03 23.09
N HIS A 366 -4.75 -22.21 23.29
CA HIS A 366 -6.15 -22.47 23.05
C HIS A 366 -6.87 -21.62 24.11
N ASN A 367 -7.12 -20.37 23.81
CA ASN A 367 -8.10 -19.60 24.52
C ASN A 367 -9.38 -20.43 24.50
N GLU A 368 -9.67 -21.13 25.61
CA GLU A 368 -10.91 -21.87 25.75
C GLU A 368 -12.04 -20.87 25.52
N CYS A 369 -12.87 -21.16 24.52
CA CYS A 369 -14.02 -20.33 24.22
C CYS A 369 -14.91 -20.24 25.46
N THR A 370 -15.12 -19.06 26.00
CA THR A 370 -16.04 -18.84 27.12
C THR A 370 -17.47 -19.23 26.76
N LYS A 371 -17.82 -19.07 25.47
CA LYS A 371 -19.12 -19.39 24.91
C LYS A 371 -19.01 -19.57 23.39
N ILE A 372 -19.79 -20.46 22.82
CA ILE A 372 -19.91 -20.62 21.37
C ILE A 372 -21.19 -19.95 20.88
N ARG A 373 -21.06 -18.98 19.96
CA ARG A 373 -22.19 -18.42 19.21
C ARG A 373 -22.25 -19.11 17.86
N GLN A 374 -23.38 -19.74 17.59
CA GLN A 374 -23.59 -20.51 16.38
C GLN A 374 -24.51 -19.77 15.41
N TYR A 375 -24.11 -19.75 14.13
CA TYR A 375 -24.88 -19.20 13.03
C TYR A 375 -24.97 -20.23 11.92
N PHE A 376 -26.14 -20.29 11.26
CA PHE A 376 -26.38 -21.10 10.07
C PHE A 376 -26.71 -20.16 8.94
N ILE A 377 -25.79 -20.01 7.99
CA ILE A 377 -25.90 -19.01 6.93
C ILE A 377 -25.79 -19.68 5.57
N ALA A 378 -26.72 -19.35 4.67
CA ALA A 378 -26.63 -19.81 3.29
C ALA A 378 -26.47 -18.65 2.32
N ALA A 379 -25.73 -18.88 1.22
CA ALA A 379 -25.76 -18.04 0.04
C ALA A 379 -26.97 -18.46 -0.82
N GLU A 380 -27.84 -17.52 -1.16
CA GLU A 380 -29.04 -17.74 -1.94
C GLU A 380 -29.21 -16.70 -3.04
N GLU A 381 -29.83 -17.10 -4.14
CA GLU A 381 -30.12 -16.18 -5.24
C GLU A 381 -31.53 -15.60 -5.09
N ILE A 382 -31.63 -14.28 -5.23
CA ILE A 382 -32.88 -13.53 -5.20
C ILE A 382 -32.95 -12.55 -6.36
N ILE A 383 -34.17 -12.09 -6.69
CA ILE A 383 -34.33 -10.88 -7.50
C ILE A 383 -34.41 -9.70 -6.55
N TRP A 384 -33.48 -8.78 -6.68
CA TRP A 384 -33.44 -7.55 -5.91
C TRP A 384 -33.86 -6.37 -6.75
N ASN A 385 -34.83 -5.57 -6.26
CA ASN A 385 -35.27 -4.32 -6.90
C ASN A 385 -34.72 -3.13 -6.12
N TYR A 386 -33.91 -2.31 -6.78
CA TYR A 386 -33.27 -1.12 -6.17
C TYR A 386 -34.25 0.04 -5.94
N GLY A 387 -35.35 0.09 -6.68
CA GLY A 387 -36.40 1.10 -6.55
C GLY A 387 -37.79 0.49 -6.33
N PRO A 388 -38.09 -0.18 -5.18
CA PRO A 388 -39.28 -0.96 -4.96
C PRO A 388 -40.56 -0.13 -4.93
N SER A 389 -40.50 1.18 -4.67
CA SER A 389 -41.63 2.10 -4.73
C SER A 389 -41.94 2.59 -6.14
N ALA A 390 -41.05 2.35 -7.11
CA ALA A 390 -41.07 2.91 -8.46
C ALA A 390 -41.06 4.46 -8.52
N MET A 391 -40.82 5.14 -7.39
CA MET A 391 -40.85 6.60 -7.26
C MET A 391 -39.49 7.16 -6.84
N ASN A 392 -39.05 8.25 -7.46
CA ASN A 392 -38.01 9.12 -6.94
C ASN A 392 -38.58 9.98 -5.81
N HIS A 393 -38.22 9.66 -4.57
CA HIS A 393 -38.76 10.34 -3.39
C HIS A 393 -38.28 11.79 -3.22
N PHE A 394 -37.26 12.23 -3.97
CA PHE A 394 -36.77 13.63 -3.96
C PHE A 394 -37.56 14.51 -4.92
N THR A 395 -37.85 13.98 -6.12
CA THR A 395 -38.59 14.73 -7.16
C THR A 395 -40.10 14.47 -7.14
N GLY A 396 -40.54 13.35 -6.55
CA GLY A 396 -41.94 12.91 -6.55
C GLY A 396 -42.41 12.34 -7.89
N GLN A 397 -41.49 12.07 -8.83
CA GLN A 397 -41.78 11.49 -10.14
C GLN A 397 -41.56 9.98 -10.15
N GLU A 398 -42.14 9.27 -11.10
CA GLU A 398 -41.83 7.87 -11.35
C GLU A 398 -40.35 7.71 -11.82
N LEU A 399 -39.65 6.70 -11.32
CA LEU A 399 -38.23 6.45 -11.65
C LEU A 399 -37.96 6.27 -13.14
N ILE A 400 -38.95 5.80 -13.91
CA ILE A 400 -38.84 5.60 -15.36
C ILE A 400 -39.15 6.86 -16.17
N VAL A 401 -39.66 7.93 -15.53
CA VAL A 401 -40.02 9.20 -16.15
C VAL A 401 -39.08 10.32 -15.76
N ASP A 402 -38.58 10.29 -14.55
CA ASP A 402 -37.62 11.26 -14.03
C ASP A 402 -36.28 11.20 -14.81
N SER A 403 -35.84 12.35 -15.34
CA SER A 403 -34.73 12.44 -16.27
C SER A 403 -33.38 11.95 -15.69
N GLU A 404 -33.19 12.03 -14.38
CA GLU A 404 -31.95 11.58 -13.71
C GLU A 404 -31.98 10.09 -13.41
N SER A 405 -33.13 9.54 -13.02
CA SER A 405 -33.26 8.13 -12.65
C SER A 405 -33.62 7.21 -13.83
N GLN A 406 -34.22 7.73 -14.90
CA GLN A 406 -34.63 6.93 -16.05
C GLN A 406 -33.50 6.05 -16.61
N THR A 407 -32.30 6.57 -16.72
CA THR A 407 -31.13 5.83 -17.23
C THR A 407 -30.88 4.50 -16.49
N PHE A 408 -31.19 4.44 -15.18
CA PHE A 408 -30.96 3.26 -14.34
C PHE A 408 -32.18 2.34 -14.23
N PHE A 409 -33.41 2.87 -14.40
CA PHE A 409 -34.64 2.13 -14.10
C PHE A 409 -35.49 1.77 -15.32
N GLU A 410 -35.29 2.45 -16.46
CA GLU A 410 -35.94 2.09 -17.71
C GLU A 410 -35.47 0.73 -18.22
N GLN A 411 -36.41 -0.16 -18.55
CA GLN A 411 -36.14 -1.45 -19.18
C GLN A 411 -36.38 -1.34 -20.69
N SER A 412 -35.43 -1.83 -21.50
CA SER A 412 -35.52 -1.85 -22.95
C SER A 412 -34.76 -3.06 -23.53
N GLU A 413 -34.65 -3.14 -24.85
CA GLU A 413 -33.86 -4.21 -25.53
C GLU A 413 -32.39 -4.23 -25.11
N THR A 414 -31.83 -3.07 -24.68
CA THR A 414 -30.42 -2.90 -24.31
C THR A 414 -30.21 -2.51 -22.85
N ARG A 415 -31.30 -2.41 -22.05
CA ARG A 415 -31.24 -1.99 -20.64
C ARG A 415 -32.01 -2.96 -19.76
N ILE A 416 -31.37 -3.37 -18.65
CA ILE A 416 -31.95 -4.32 -17.70
C ILE A 416 -32.99 -3.65 -16.81
N GLY A 417 -32.82 -2.37 -16.46
CA GLY A 417 -33.64 -1.63 -15.51
C GLY A 417 -33.22 -1.85 -14.05
N GLY A 418 -34.11 -1.57 -13.09
CA GLY A 418 -33.82 -1.50 -11.67
C GLY A 418 -33.80 -2.85 -10.91
N SER A 419 -34.04 -4.00 -11.57
CA SER A 419 -34.16 -5.31 -10.91
C SER A 419 -33.06 -6.27 -11.38
N TYR A 420 -32.32 -6.84 -10.42
CA TYR A 420 -31.16 -7.69 -10.72
C TYR A 420 -31.20 -9.00 -9.93
N LYS A 421 -30.72 -10.09 -10.52
CA LYS A 421 -30.43 -11.32 -9.81
C LYS A 421 -29.18 -11.10 -8.94
N LYS A 422 -29.29 -11.38 -7.64
CA LYS A 422 -28.23 -11.22 -6.65
C LYS A 422 -28.07 -12.50 -5.86
N ALA A 423 -26.82 -12.77 -5.41
CA ALA A 423 -26.55 -13.73 -4.37
C ALA A 423 -26.45 -12.99 -3.02
N VAL A 424 -27.15 -13.47 -2.02
CA VAL A 424 -27.22 -12.84 -0.68
C VAL A 424 -27.04 -13.87 0.40
N TYR A 425 -26.54 -13.45 1.57
CA TYR A 425 -26.51 -14.30 2.77
C TYR A 425 -27.83 -14.25 3.50
N ARG A 426 -28.36 -15.46 3.84
CA ARG A 426 -29.55 -15.64 4.66
C ARG A 426 -29.24 -16.49 5.87
N GLU A 427 -29.74 -16.06 7.04
CA GLU A 427 -29.62 -16.85 8.27
C GLU A 427 -30.82 -17.81 8.41
N TYR A 428 -30.52 -19.03 8.86
CA TYR A 428 -31.46 -20.09 9.15
C TYR A 428 -31.54 -20.37 10.65
N THR A 429 -32.65 -20.97 11.08
CA THR A 429 -32.88 -21.31 12.49
C THR A 429 -31.92 -22.38 12.99
N ASP A 430 -31.56 -23.33 12.13
CA ASP A 430 -30.67 -24.45 12.45
C ASP A 430 -29.92 -25.02 11.23
N GLY A 431 -29.09 -26.05 11.46
CA GLY A 431 -28.29 -26.70 10.44
C GLY A 431 -29.04 -27.60 9.46
N SER A 432 -30.36 -27.72 9.53
CA SER A 432 -31.16 -28.33 8.49
C SER A 432 -31.33 -27.48 7.26
N PHE A 433 -31.18 -26.13 7.43
CA PHE A 433 -31.40 -25.12 6.39
C PHE A 433 -32.80 -25.23 5.76
N THR A 434 -33.85 -25.46 6.59
CA THR A 434 -35.23 -25.59 6.13
C THR A 434 -36.08 -24.36 6.43
N GLU A 435 -35.75 -23.61 7.50
CA GLU A 435 -36.51 -22.44 7.93
C GLU A 435 -35.61 -21.23 8.08
N HIS A 436 -35.92 -20.13 7.34
CA HIS A 436 -35.23 -18.87 7.49
C HIS A 436 -35.49 -18.26 8.88
N LYS A 437 -34.45 -17.77 9.51
CA LYS A 437 -34.60 -16.92 10.67
C LYS A 437 -35.20 -15.57 10.24
N LYS A 438 -36.35 -15.21 10.81
CA LYS A 438 -37.03 -13.97 10.49
C LYS A 438 -36.18 -12.76 10.93
N ARG A 439 -35.97 -11.80 10.01
CA ARG A 439 -35.42 -10.51 10.37
C ARG A 439 -36.38 -9.74 11.26
N LEU A 440 -35.81 -9.04 12.24
CA LEU A 440 -36.57 -8.12 13.08
C LEU A 440 -36.94 -6.86 12.26
N ALA A 441 -38.01 -6.16 12.68
CA ALA A 441 -38.44 -4.94 11.97
C ALA A 441 -37.35 -3.85 11.96
N GLU A 442 -36.56 -3.75 13.03
CA GLU A 442 -35.43 -2.85 13.15
C GLU A 442 -34.25 -3.19 12.22
N GLU A 443 -34.20 -4.42 11.70
CA GLU A 443 -33.19 -4.87 10.76
C GLU A 443 -33.61 -4.70 9.28
N ALA A 444 -34.78 -4.14 9.03
CA ALA A 444 -35.28 -3.92 7.66
C ALA A 444 -34.34 -3.04 6.82
N HIS A 445 -33.64 -2.10 7.46
CA HIS A 445 -32.64 -1.22 6.84
C HIS A 445 -31.44 -1.96 6.24
N LEU A 446 -31.17 -3.19 6.67
CA LEU A 446 -30.06 -4.00 6.11
C LEU A 446 -30.30 -4.38 4.63
N GLY A 447 -31.54 -4.33 4.16
CA GLY A 447 -31.88 -4.56 2.74
C GLY A 447 -31.32 -5.88 2.22
N LEU A 448 -30.38 -5.76 1.28
CA LEU A 448 -29.70 -6.88 0.60
C LEU A 448 -28.55 -7.48 1.46
N LEU A 449 -28.06 -6.75 2.48
CA LEU A 449 -26.98 -7.25 3.34
C LEU A 449 -27.39 -8.54 4.08
N GLY A 450 -26.41 -9.36 4.40
CA GLY A 450 -26.56 -10.55 5.24
C GLY A 450 -26.96 -10.23 6.68
N PRO A 451 -27.12 -11.25 7.52
CA PRO A 451 -27.40 -11.09 8.95
C PRO A 451 -26.21 -10.44 9.67
N VAL A 452 -26.49 -9.69 10.72
CA VAL A 452 -25.44 -9.14 11.59
C VAL A 452 -24.92 -10.25 12.50
N ILE A 453 -23.63 -10.58 12.37
CA ILE A 453 -22.95 -11.53 13.27
C ILE A 453 -22.35 -10.74 14.43
N LYS A 454 -22.65 -11.16 15.66
CA LYS A 454 -22.21 -10.48 16.89
C LYS A 454 -21.51 -11.45 17.83
N ALA A 455 -20.44 -10.99 18.48
CA ALA A 455 -19.74 -11.71 19.53
C ALA A 455 -19.15 -10.76 20.56
N GLU A 456 -18.88 -11.27 21.76
CA GLU A 456 -18.08 -10.61 22.78
C GLU A 456 -16.66 -11.17 22.79
N VAL A 457 -15.70 -10.37 23.27
CA VAL A 457 -14.29 -10.83 23.40
C VAL A 457 -14.22 -12.07 24.28
N GLY A 458 -13.55 -13.12 23.81
CA GLY A 458 -13.46 -14.43 24.47
C GLY A 458 -14.53 -15.43 24.06
N GLU A 459 -15.55 -15.03 23.29
CA GLU A 459 -16.51 -15.97 22.68
C GLU A 459 -15.97 -16.51 21.34
N CYS A 460 -16.41 -17.71 20.98
CA CYS A 460 -16.15 -18.30 19.65
C CYS A 460 -17.35 -18.17 18.75
N LEU A 461 -17.10 -17.73 17.52
CA LEU A 461 -18.07 -17.77 16.44
C LEU A 461 -17.94 -19.09 15.68
N ARG A 462 -19.05 -19.83 15.56
CA ARG A 462 -19.15 -21.01 14.71
C ARG A 462 -20.20 -20.77 13.63
N VAL A 463 -19.72 -20.55 12.40
CA VAL A 463 -20.61 -20.37 11.25
C VAL A 463 -20.63 -21.66 10.44
N THR A 464 -21.83 -22.26 10.30
CA THR A 464 -22.07 -23.33 9.33
C THR A 464 -22.57 -22.67 8.06
N PHE A 465 -21.75 -22.70 7.01
CA PHE A 465 -22.08 -22.09 5.73
C PHE A 465 -22.57 -23.12 4.72
N ARG A 466 -23.65 -22.80 4.00
CA ARG A 466 -24.18 -23.58 2.89
C ARG A 466 -24.31 -22.72 1.64
N ASN A 467 -23.80 -23.22 0.53
CA ASN A 467 -23.99 -22.56 -0.75
C ASN A 467 -25.20 -23.17 -1.47
N ASN A 468 -26.32 -22.44 -1.52
CA ASN A 468 -27.54 -22.78 -2.26
C ASN A 468 -27.63 -22.03 -3.61
N ALA A 469 -26.61 -21.24 -3.96
CA ALA A 469 -26.56 -20.49 -5.21
C ALA A 469 -26.01 -21.33 -6.37
N SER A 470 -26.15 -20.86 -7.60
CA SER A 470 -25.68 -21.52 -8.82
C SER A 470 -24.18 -21.35 -9.10
N ARG A 471 -23.50 -20.49 -8.36
CA ARG A 471 -22.06 -20.20 -8.47
C ARG A 471 -21.35 -20.63 -7.19
N VAL A 472 -20.03 -20.77 -7.28
CA VAL A 472 -19.19 -21.03 -6.10
C VAL A 472 -19.07 -19.72 -5.29
N PHE A 473 -19.41 -19.82 -4.00
CA PHE A 473 -19.27 -18.71 -3.04
C PHE A 473 -18.63 -19.23 -1.76
N SER A 474 -17.92 -18.35 -1.08
CA SER A 474 -17.37 -18.58 0.26
C SER A 474 -17.86 -17.48 1.22
N MET A 475 -17.47 -17.57 2.47
CA MET A 475 -17.73 -16.57 3.49
C MET A 475 -16.43 -16.30 4.23
N GLN A 476 -16.01 -15.05 4.22
CA GLN A 476 -14.79 -14.59 4.90
C GLN A 476 -15.15 -13.49 5.90
N PRO A 477 -14.65 -13.56 7.15
CA PRO A 477 -14.76 -12.44 8.08
C PRO A 477 -13.76 -11.32 7.70
N HIS A 478 -14.21 -10.12 7.89
CA HIS A 478 -13.43 -8.91 7.65
C HIS A 478 -13.27 -8.13 8.95
#